data_ccd5e526a09d15ba060e15472e12d5bc
#
_entry.id   ccd5e526a09d15ba060e15472e12d5bc
#
_cell.length_a   1.000
_cell.length_b   1.000
_cell.length_c   1.000
_cell.angle_alpha   90.00
_cell.angle_beta   90.00
_cell.angle_gamma   90.00
#
_symmetry.space_group_name_H-M   'P 1'
#
loop_
_entity.id
_entity.type
_entity.pdbx_description
1 polymer ?
#
loop_
_entity_poly.entity_id
_entity_poly.type
_entity_poly.pdbx_seq_one_letter_code
_entity_poly.pdbx_strand_id
1 'polypeptide(L)'
;MNPVTRAALILLAALVVIGLVVSFIPNPARATLGNVQLEGVNLELYPAADPDAKWVFNATTVTVDPETRESVATLKGDGIRYIKGKPDLYLRATTVTIDGNDNLRTQEARIYIPDGCYVLKLGQPGAAFVMIDQNAGYTAPYADIQSPALSMNGTEFRSDFEIEDIKLSAPDAAASTGDQRKTCAQIRKNMGFLN
;
A
#
# COMPACT_ATOMS: atom_id res chain seq x y z
N MET A 1 50.65 -34.82 40.72
CA MET A 1 49.33 -34.30 40.27
C MET A 1 48.29 -35.41 40.58
N ASN A 2 47.30 -35.04 41.32
CA ASN A 2 46.23 -35.95 41.78
C ASN A 2 45.43 -36.45 40.57
N PRO A 3 45.04 -37.75 40.46
CA PRO A 3 44.29 -38.28 39.31
C PRO A 3 42.99 -37.47 39.01
N VAL A 4 42.37 -36.90 40.02
CA VAL A 4 41.21 -36.04 39.87
C VAL A 4 41.53 -34.74 39.13
N THR A 5 42.68 -34.16 39.37
CA THR A 5 43.11 -32.91 38.69
C THR A 5 43.48 -33.16 37.24
N ARG A 6 43.98 -34.33 36.91
CA ARG A 6 44.22 -34.72 35.47
C ARG A 6 42.91 -34.91 34.74
N ALA A 7 41.94 -35.58 35.35
CA ALA A 7 40.62 -35.80 34.69
C ALA A 7 39.91 -34.46 34.45
N ALA A 8 39.94 -33.53 35.43
CA ALA A 8 39.33 -32.22 35.26
C ALA A 8 40.00 -31.36 34.14
N LEU A 9 41.33 -31.41 34.00
CA LEU A 9 42.03 -30.73 32.91
C LEU A 9 41.70 -31.31 31.53
N ILE A 10 41.58 -32.63 31.40
CA ILE A 10 41.23 -33.27 30.13
C ILE A 10 39.77 -32.89 29.75
N LEU A 11 38.85 -32.85 30.72
CA LEU A 11 37.48 -32.49 30.45
C LEU A 11 37.33 -31.01 30.04
N LEU A 12 38.09 -30.11 30.70
CA LEU A 12 38.14 -28.71 30.30
C LEU A 12 38.69 -28.50 28.89
N ALA A 13 39.79 -29.22 28.56
CA ALA A 13 40.37 -29.16 27.24
C ALA A 13 39.43 -29.66 26.15
N ALA A 14 38.69 -30.75 26.42
CA ALA A 14 37.68 -31.29 25.52
C ALA A 14 36.54 -30.30 25.27
N LEU A 15 36.03 -29.60 26.30
CA LEU A 15 35.00 -28.57 26.17
C LEU A 15 35.47 -27.37 25.34
N VAL A 16 36.72 -26.93 25.53
CA VAL A 16 37.31 -25.85 24.72
C VAL A 16 37.41 -26.25 23.24
N VAL A 17 37.86 -27.48 22.96
CA VAL A 17 37.94 -27.97 21.58
C VAL A 17 36.58 -28.09 20.93
N ILE A 18 35.55 -28.60 21.65
CA ILE A 18 34.18 -28.67 21.15
C ILE A 18 33.64 -27.28 20.87
N GLY A 19 33.85 -26.31 21.77
CA GLY A 19 33.45 -24.91 21.58
C GLY A 19 34.10 -24.27 20.34
N LEU A 20 35.39 -24.52 20.12
CA LEU A 20 36.08 -24.08 18.91
C LEU A 20 35.50 -24.71 17.63
N VAL A 21 35.29 -26.04 17.63
CA VAL A 21 34.72 -26.73 16.46
C VAL A 21 33.31 -26.20 16.13
N VAL A 22 32.46 -25.98 17.13
CA VAL A 22 31.14 -25.41 16.92
C VAL A 22 31.19 -23.99 16.39
N SER A 23 32.19 -23.18 16.80
CA SER A 23 32.38 -21.82 16.30
C SER A 23 32.79 -21.76 14.81
N PHE A 24 33.41 -22.82 14.30
CA PHE A 24 33.79 -22.92 12.89
C PHE A 24 32.73 -23.62 11.99
N ILE A 25 31.64 -24.12 12.57
CA ILE A 25 30.52 -24.60 11.76
C ILE A 25 29.92 -23.34 11.09
N PRO A 26 30.02 -23.19 9.76
CA PRO A 26 29.40 -22.08 9.08
C PRO A 26 27.91 -22.12 9.41
N ASN A 27 27.42 -21.03 10.00
CA ASN A 27 25.98 -20.86 10.18
C ASN A 27 25.34 -21.14 8.81
N PRO A 28 24.39 -22.08 8.68
CA PRO A 28 23.76 -22.29 7.40
C PRO A 28 23.30 -20.92 6.92
N ALA A 29 23.87 -20.46 5.79
CA ALA A 29 23.48 -19.19 5.19
C ALA A 29 21.96 -19.22 5.21
N ARG A 30 21.34 -18.21 5.85
CA ARG A 30 19.88 -18.04 5.78
C ARG A 30 19.58 -18.07 4.30
N ALA A 31 18.90 -19.11 3.84
CA ALA A 31 18.44 -19.15 2.47
C ALA A 31 17.65 -17.87 2.30
N THR A 32 18.13 -16.92 1.51
CA THR A 32 17.39 -15.74 1.12
C THR A 32 16.17 -16.28 0.42
N LEU A 33 15.01 -16.17 1.08
CA LEU A 33 13.74 -16.55 0.49
C LEU A 33 13.58 -15.62 -0.72
N GLY A 34 13.72 -16.18 -1.93
CA GLY A 34 13.53 -15.42 -3.15
C GLY A 34 12.10 -14.88 -3.22
N ASN A 35 11.90 -13.81 -3.95
CA ASN A 35 10.58 -13.24 -4.21
C ASN A 35 9.67 -14.30 -4.81
N VAL A 36 8.45 -14.39 -4.29
CA VAL A 36 7.40 -15.27 -4.83
C VAL A 36 6.58 -14.47 -5.82
N GLN A 37 6.47 -14.93 -7.06
CA GLN A 37 5.63 -14.33 -8.08
C GLN A 37 4.39 -15.21 -8.33
N LEU A 38 3.22 -14.57 -8.33
CA LEU A 38 1.93 -15.18 -8.63
C LEU A 38 1.31 -14.47 -9.84
N GLU A 39 0.60 -15.21 -10.70
CA GLU A 39 -0.05 -14.68 -11.90
C GLU A 39 -1.56 -14.89 -11.85
N GLY A 40 -2.33 -13.93 -12.38
CA GLY A 40 -3.78 -14.02 -12.48
C GLY A 40 -4.48 -14.11 -11.12
N VAL A 41 -4.08 -13.28 -10.17
CA VAL A 41 -4.50 -13.35 -8.76
C VAL A 41 -5.66 -12.42 -8.49
N ASN A 42 -6.67 -12.93 -7.78
CA ASN A 42 -7.62 -12.10 -7.06
C ASN A 42 -7.12 -11.93 -5.62
N LEU A 43 -6.66 -10.71 -5.30
CA LEU A 43 -6.09 -10.37 -4.01
C LEU A 43 -7.14 -9.72 -3.14
N GLU A 44 -7.39 -10.27 -1.96
CA GLU A 44 -8.20 -9.64 -0.92
C GLU A 44 -7.30 -9.19 0.23
N LEU A 45 -7.45 -7.92 0.62
CA LEU A 45 -6.72 -7.32 1.73
C LEU A 45 -7.73 -6.90 2.81
N TYR A 46 -7.48 -7.29 4.03
CA TYR A 46 -8.28 -6.95 5.21
C TYR A 46 -7.42 -6.11 6.15
N PRO A 47 -7.49 -4.77 6.07
CA PRO A 47 -6.63 -3.91 6.85
C PRO A 47 -6.87 -4.11 8.35
N ALA A 48 -5.80 -4.36 9.11
CA ALA A 48 -5.90 -4.50 10.56
C ALA A 48 -6.38 -3.22 11.25
N ALA A 49 -6.12 -2.06 10.62
CA ALA A 49 -6.51 -0.75 11.11
C ALA A 49 -8.00 -0.43 10.95
N ASP A 50 -8.68 -1.04 9.96
CA ASP A 50 -10.10 -0.86 9.69
C ASP A 50 -10.77 -2.24 9.48
N PRO A 51 -11.26 -2.88 10.56
CA PRO A 51 -11.84 -4.22 10.48
C PRO A 51 -13.13 -4.31 9.64
N ASP A 52 -13.81 -3.20 9.39
CA ASP A 52 -15.00 -3.14 8.54
C ASP A 52 -14.63 -3.02 7.05
N ALA A 53 -13.38 -2.71 6.75
CA ALA A 53 -12.89 -2.53 5.38
C ALA A 53 -12.38 -3.83 4.77
N LYS A 54 -12.62 -3.98 3.47
CA LYS A 54 -12.00 -4.99 2.64
C LYS A 54 -11.64 -4.38 1.28
N TRP A 55 -10.41 -4.60 0.83
CA TRP A 55 -10.01 -4.32 -0.54
C TRP A 55 -10.03 -5.58 -1.38
N VAL A 56 -10.44 -5.43 -2.63
CA VAL A 56 -10.42 -6.49 -3.65
C VAL A 56 -9.69 -5.97 -4.87
N PHE A 57 -8.62 -6.65 -5.28
CA PHE A 57 -7.83 -6.31 -6.45
C PHE A 57 -7.75 -7.50 -7.40
N ASN A 58 -7.99 -7.27 -8.69
CA ASN A 58 -7.62 -8.21 -9.74
C ASN A 58 -6.20 -7.83 -10.21
N ALA A 59 -5.24 -8.72 -10.04
CA ALA A 59 -3.87 -8.50 -10.43
C ALA A 59 -3.44 -9.46 -11.55
N THR A 60 -2.72 -8.96 -12.55
CA THR A 60 -2.04 -9.81 -13.53
C THR A 60 -0.85 -10.50 -12.92
N THR A 61 -0.12 -9.81 -12.05
CA THR A 61 1.01 -10.36 -11.30
C THR A 61 1.04 -9.80 -9.89
N VAL A 62 1.44 -10.61 -8.94
CA VAL A 62 1.77 -10.20 -7.56
C VAL A 62 3.14 -10.75 -7.23
N THR A 63 4.06 -9.89 -6.84
CA THR A 63 5.38 -10.27 -6.33
C THR A 63 5.42 -10.01 -4.84
N VAL A 64 5.71 -11.01 -4.05
CA VAL A 64 5.80 -10.93 -2.59
C VAL A 64 7.25 -11.06 -2.16
N ASP A 65 7.72 -10.10 -1.38
CA ASP A 65 8.99 -10.17 -0.66
C ASP A 65 8.73 -10.68 0.77
N PRO A 66 9.15 -11.90 1.09
CA PRO A 66 8.89 -12.50 2.40
C PRO A 66 9.73 -11.86 3.53
N GLU A 67 10.80 -11.12 3.20
CA GLU A 67 11.67 -10.48 4.19
C GLU A 67 11.08 -9.14 4.65
N THR A 68 10.62 -8.32 3.70
CA THR A 68 10.02 -7.00 3.99
C THR A 68 8.52 -7.07 4.24
N ARG A 69 7.86 -8.18 3.86
CA ARG A 69 6.39 -8.33 3.83
C ARG A 69 5.71 -7.34 2.88
N GLU A 70 6.46 -6.80 1.93
CA GLU A 70 5.88 -5.98 0.87
C GLU A 70 5.38 -6.86 -0.27
N SER A 71 4.24 -6.49 -0.82
CA SER A 71 3.68 -7.10 -2.01
C SER A 71 3.50 -6.05 -3.10
N VAL A 72 4.00 -6.34 -4.30
CA VAL A 72 3.82 -5.47 -5.46
C VAL A 72 2.85 -6.13 -6.42
N ALA A 73 1.69 -5.52 -6.61
CA ALA A 73 0.64 -5.99 -7.49
C ALA A 73 0.54 -5.12 -8.76
N THR A 74 0.60 -5.75 -9.93
CA THR A 74 0.23 -5.11 -11.20
C THR A 74 -1.25 -5.34 -11.43
N LEU A 75 -2.05 -4.26 -11.37
CA LEU A 75 -3.51 -4.36 -11.38
C LEU A 75 -4.08 -4.55 -12.80
N LYS A 76 -5.17 -5.31 -12.87
CA LYS A 76 -6.02 -5.47 -14.04
C LYS A 76 -7.39 -4.85 -13.73
N GLY A 77 -7.57 -3.59 -14.09
CA GLY A 77 -8.81 -2.86 -13.80
C GLY A 77 -8.74 -2.11 -12.47
N ASP A 78 -9.91 -1.94 -11.86
CA ASP A 78 -10.04 -1.16 -10.63
C ASP A 78 -9.92 -2.07 -9.39
N GLY A 79 -9.20 -1.60 -8.38
CA GLY A 79 -9.34 -2.09 -7.01
C GLY A 79 -10.59 -1.51 -6.38
N ILE A 80 -11.28 -2.29 -5.56
CA ILE A 80 -12.51 -1.85 -4.90
C ILE A 80 -12.35 -2.01 -3.40
N ARG A 81 -12.58 -0.92 -2.66
CA ARG A 81 -12.75 -0.96 -1.21
C ARG A 81 -14.23 -1.15 -0.88
N TYR A 82 -14.48 -2.03 0.05
CA TYR A 82 -15.79 -2.27 0.62
C TYR A 82 -15.77 -1.90 2.10
N ILE A 83 -16.81 -1.21 2.56
CA ILE A 83 -17.09 -1.02 3.98
C ILE A 83 -18.40 -1.73 4.30
N LYS A 84 -18.37 -2.67 5.25
CA LYS A 84 -19.54 -3.50 5.63
C LYS A 84 -20.21 -4.15 4.41
N GLY A 85 -19.40 -4.60 3.45
CA GLY A 85 -19.85 -5.28 2.24
C GLY A 85 -20.42 -4.38 1.13
N LYS A 86 -20.40 -3.05 1.29
CA LYS A 86 -20.81 -2.10 0.25
C LYS A 86 -19.60 -1.45 -0.39
N PRO A 87 -19.54 -1.30 -1.73
CA PRO A 87 -18.48 -0.56 -2.40
C PRO A 87 -18.45 0.88 -1.92
N ASP A 88 -17.31 1.29 -1.42
CA ASP A 88 -17.05 2.58 -0.82
C ASP A 88 -16.13 3.43 -1.72
N LEU A 89 -15.17 2.77 -2.36
CA LEU A 89 -14.14 3.43 -3.14
C LEU A 89 -13.67 2.53 -4.29
N TYR A 90 -13.34 3.16 -5.43
CA TYR A 90 -12.72 2.52 -6.58
C TYR A 90 -11.34 3.14 -6.80
N LEU A 91 -10.31 2.30 -6.84
CA LEU A 91 -8.92 2.71 -7.07
C LEU A 91 -8.44 2.18 -8.42
N ARG A 92 -7.98 3.06 -9.30
CA ARG A 92 -7.28 2.70 -10.53
C ARG A 92 -5.83 3.13 -10.44
N ALA A 93 -4.93 2.17 -10.53
CA ALA A 93 -3.49 2.34 -10.58
C ALA A 93 -2.89 1.23 -11.45
N THR A 94 -1.72 1.46 -12.04
CA THR A 94 -1.03 0.42 -12.81
C THR A 94 -0.40 -0.60 -11.87
N THR A 95 0.29 -0.11 -10.86
CA THR A 95 0.99 -0.93 -9.88
C THR A 95 0.73 -0.39 -8.48
N VAL A 96 0.46 -1.28 -7.56
CA VAL A 96 0.27 -0.96 -6.14
C VAL A 96 1.25 -1.78 -5.31
N THR A 97 1.99 -1.13 -4.44
CA THR A 97 2.77 -1.78 -3.38
C THR A 97 1.94 -1.78 -2.11
N ILE A 98 1.83 -2.92 -1.47
CA ILE A 98 1.15 -3.12 -0.18
C ILE A 98 2.25 -3.37 0.84
N ASP A 99 2.35 -2.54 1.87
CA ASP A 99 3.35 -2.68 2.92
C ASP A 99 2.90 -3.63 4.05
N GLY A 100 3.79 -3.89 5.01
CA GLY A 100 3.50 -4.78 6.13
C GLY A 100 2.43 -4.27 7.13
N ASN A 101 1.94 -3.03 6.94
CA ASN A 101 0.84 -2.42 7.71
C ASN A 101 -0.43 -2.27 6.87
N ASP A 102 -0.50 -2.97 5.73
CA ASP A 102 -1.61 -2.94 4.78
C ASP A 102 -1.82 -1.59 4.06
N ASN A 103 -0.89 -0.64 4.18
CA ASN A 103 -0.98 0.63 3.45
C ASN A 103 -0.65 0.41 1.98
N LEU A 104 -1.30 1.19 1.11
CA LEU A 104 -1.09 1.12 -0.32
C LEU A 104 -0.21 2.28 -0.78
N ARG A 105 0.71 1.98 -1.70
CA ARG A 105 1.63 2.96 -2.28
C ARG A 105 1.67 2.80 -3.80
N THR A 106 1.55 3.90 -4.54
CA THR A 106 1.63 3.92 -6.01
C THR A 106 2.22 5.23 -6.51
N GLN A 107 2.67 5.30 -7.75
CA GLN A 107 3.14 6.55 -8.37
C GLN A 107 1.98 7.48 -8.72
N GLU A 108 0.93 6.92 -9.29
CA GLU A 108 -0.27 7.63 -9.71
C GLU A 108 -1.50 6.81 -9.33
N ALA A 109 -2.53 7.48 -8.87
CA ALA A 109 -3.82 6.89 -8.59
C ALA A 109 -4.96 7.72 -9.16
N ARG A 110 -6.00 7.06 -9.62
CA ARG A 110 -7.33 7.67 -9.81
C ARG A 110 -8.28 7.00 -8.84
N ILE A 111 -8.97 7.82 -8.09
CA ILE A 111 -9.89 7.34 -7.05
C ILE A 111 -11.28 7.89 -7.38
N TYR A 112 -12.28 7.02 -7.31
CA TYR A 112 -13.67 7.41 -7.38
C TYR A 112 -14.37 7.01 -6.08
N ILE A 113 -15.00 7.97 -5.43
CA ILE A 113 -15.80 7.80 -4.22
C ILE A 113 -17.26 8.06 -4.61
N PRO A 114 -18.13 7.02 -4.59
CA PRO A 114 -19.54 7.16 -4.98
C PRO A 114 -20.31 8.15 -4.14
N ASP A 115 -20.04 8.17 -2.83
CA ASP A 115 -20.60 9.17 -1.95
C ASP A 115 -20.02 10.56 -2.27
N GLY A 116 -20.88 11.53 -2.51
CA GLY A 116 -20.48 12.86 -2.98
C GLY A 116 -19.96 12.95 -4.41
N CYS A 117 -19.82 11.81 -5.14
CA CYS A 117 -19.29 11.76 -6.51
C CYS A 117 -17.91 12.40 -6.66
N TYR A 118 -17.02 12.15 -5.75
CA TYR A 118 -15.65 12.65 -5.86
C TYR A 118 -14.84 11.80 -6.83
N VAL A 119 -14.07 12.45 -7.67
CA VAL A 119 -12.99 11.80 -8.44
C VAL A 119 -11.69 12.55 -8.18
N LEU A 120 -10.68 11.81 -7.77
CA LEU A 120 -9.36 12.31 -7.47
C LEU A 120 -8.37 11.73 -8.46
N LYS A 121 -7.52 12.58 -9.04
CA LYS A 121 -6.27 12.17 -9.69
C LYS A 121 -5.13 12.56 -8.78
N LEU A 122 -4.41 11.58 -8.28
CA LEU A 122 -3.34 11.73 -7.31
C LEU A 122 -2.00 11.37 -7.91
N GLY A 123 -0.98 12.12 -7.54
CA GLY A 123 0.38 11.87 -7.96
C GLY A 123 0.74 12.45 -9.32
N GLN A 124 2.02 12.34 -9.66
CA GLN A 124 2.63 12.72 -10.93
C GLN A 124 3.79 11.78 -11.24
N PRO A 125 4.07 11.48 -12.53
CA PRO A 125 5.23 10.67 -12.88
C PRO A 125 6.54 11.26 -12.34
N GLY A 126 7.35 10.43 -11.70
CA GLY A 126 8.66 10.84 -11.15
C GLY A 126 8.63 11.66 -9.87
N ALA A 127 7.45 11.96 -9.32
CA ALA A 127 7.30 12.59 -8.01
C ALA A 127 7.33 11.55 -6.87
N ALA A 128 7.14 12.00 -5.63
CA ALA A 128 6.93 11.11 -4.49
C ALA A 128 5.68 10.26 -4.67
N PHE A 129 5.60 9.15 -3.93
CA PHE A 129 4.47 8.23 -4.02
C PHE A 129 3.19 8.83 -3.47
N VAL A 130 2.08 8.41 -4.05
CA VAL A 130 0.76 8.46 -3.44
C VAL A 130 0.71 7.39 -2.36
N MET A 131 0.27 7.75 -1.18
CA MET A 131 0.06 6.84 -0.05
C MET A 131 -1.42 6.79 0.29
N ILE A 132 -1.94 5.60 0.50
CA ILE A 132 -3.26 5.36 1.07
C ILE A 132 -3.01 4.64 2.40
N ASP A 133 -3.06 5.42 3.48
CA ASP A 133 -2.89 4.94 4.84
C ASP A 133 -4.23 4.49 5.39
N GLN A 134 -4.32 3.24 5.85
CA GLN A 134 -5.59 2.65 6.29
C GLN A 134 -6.18 3.32 7.54
N ASN A 135 -5.37 4.10 8.29
CA ASN A 135 -5.84 4.85 9.46
C ASN A 135 -6.13 6.31 9.15
N ALA A 136 -5.49 6.89 8.13
CA ALA A 136 -5.44 8.34 7.96
C ALA A 136 -6.03 8.84 6.63
N GLY A 137 -6.20 7.95 5.62
CA GLY A 137 -6.70 8.33 4.30
C GLY A 137 -5.57 8.54 3.28
N TYR A 138 -5.58 9.66 2.56
CA TYR A 138 -4.73 9.88 1.40
C TYR A 138 -3.62 10.90 1.66
N THR A 139 -2.45 10.64 1.07
CA THR A 139 -1.37 11.63 0.94
C THR A 139 -0.80 11.55 -0.47
N ALA A 140 -0.63 12.69 -1.15
CA ALA A 140 -0.06 12.75 -2.49
C ALA A 140 0.72 14.04 -2.71
N PRO A 141 1.77 14.01 -3.57
CA PRO A 141 2.52 15.21 -3.93
C PRO A 141 1.69 16.22 -4.73
N TYR A 142 0.68 15.73 -5.45
CA TYR A 142 -0.26 16.52 -6.25
C TYR A 142 -1.63 15.84 -6.23
N ALA A 143 -2.70 16.65 -6.28
CA ALA A 143 -4.06 16.20 -6.47
C ALA A 143 -4.85 17.12 -7.41
N ASP A 144 -5.70 16.52 -8.25
CA ASP A 144 -6.80 17.15 -9.00
C ASP A 144 -8.08 16.46 -8.53
N ILE A 145 -8.96 17.22 -7.89
CA ILE A 145 -10.17 16.74 -7.23
C ILE A 145 -11.37 17.34 -7.94
N GLN A 146 -12.31 16.53 -8.34
CA GLN A 146 -13.56 16.97 -8.95
C GLN A 146 -14.77 16.32 -8.29
N SER A 147 -15.79 17.14 -8.07
CA SER A 147 -17.14 16.74 -7.66
C SER A 147 -18.19 17.53 -8.45
N PRO A 148 -19.48 17.24 -8.33
CA PRO A 148 -20.52 18.01 -9.03
C PRO A 148 -20.48 19.51 -8.79
N ALA A 149 -20.07 19.93 -7.60
CA ALA A 149 -20.07 21.33 -7.18
C ALA A 149 -18.68 21.96 -7.07
N LEU A 150 -17.62 21.15 -7.10
CA LEU A 150 -16.27 21.62 -6.77
C LEU A 150 -15.25 21.02 -7.74
N SER A 151 -14.32 21.86 -8.17
CA SER A 151 -13.08 21.44 -8.82
C SER A 151 -11.92 22.14 -8.14
N MET A 152 -10.91 21.39 -7.71
CA MET A 152 -9.71 21.94 -7.08
C MET A 152 -8.49 21.11 -7.42
N ASN A 153 -7.35 21.76 -7.51
CA ASN A 153 -6.07 21.10 -7.64
C ASN A 153 -5.01 21.79 -6.77
N GLY A 154 -3.94 21.09 -6.48
CA GLY A 154 -2.84 21.62 -5.68
C GLY A 154 -1.79 20.58 -5.36
N THR A 155 -0.80 21.00 -4.58
CA THR A 155 0.31 20.16 -4.13
C THR A 155 0.18 19.80 -2.65
N GLU A 156 0.99 18.84 -2.18
CA GLU A 156 1.03 18.39 -0.78
C GLU A 156 -0.35 17.97 -0.23
N PHE A 157 -1.09 17.25 -1.08
CA PHE A 157 -2.44 16.81 -0.75
C PHE A 157 -2.47 15.84 0.42
N ARG A 158 -3.42 16.07 1.33
CA ARG A 158 -3.84 15.14 2.38
C ARG A 158 -5.34 15.22 2.57
N SER A 159 -5.98 14.09 2.84
CA SER A 159 -7.39 14.00 3.19
C SER A 159 -7.69 12.67 3.86
N ASP A 160 -8.75 12.63 4.66
CA ASP A 160 -9.38 11.39 5.11
C ASP A 160 -10.06 10.65 3.94
N PHE A 161 -10.65 9.50 4.21
CA PHE A 161 -11.34 8.69 3.19
C PHE A 161 -12.66 9.33 2.72
N GLU A 162 -13.29 10.10 3.57
CA GLU A 162 -14.58 10.78 3.36
C GLU A 162 -14.44 12.09 2.57
N ILE A 163 -13.19 12.57 2.36
CA ILE A 163 -12.88 13.85 1.69
C ILE A 163 -13.45 15.05 2.45
N GLU A 164 -13.49 14.97 3.77
CA GLU A 164 -13.98 16.03 4.64
C GLU A 164 -12.87 16.96 5.11
N ASP A 165 -11.66 16.45 5.41
CA ASP A 165 -10.49 17.23 5.86
C ASP A 165 -9.44 17.38 4.76
N ILE A 166 -9.77 18.13 3.70
CA ILE A 166 -8.86 18.36 2.57
C ILE A 166 -7.82 19.42 2.95
N LYS A 167 -6.54 19.06 2.78
CA LYS A 167 -5.39 19.96 2.90
C LYS A 167 -4.62 19.96 1.58
N LEU A 168 -4.40 21.14 1.03
CA LEU A 168 -3.66 21.37 -0.20
C LEU A 168 -2.78 22.63 -0.04
N SER A 169 -1.56 22.55 -0.54
CA SER A 169 -0.70 23.72 -0.74
C SER A 169 -0.95 24.30 -2.12
N ALA A 170 -0.93 25.66 -2.21
CA ALA A 170 -1.19 26.43 -3.44
C ALA A 170 -2.45 25.95 -4.21
N PRO A 171 -3.62 25.92 -3.56
CA PRO A 171 -4.83 25.43 -4.20
C PRO A 171 -5.32 26.39 -5.29
N ASP A 172 -5.71 25.82 -6.44
CA ASP A 172 -6.57 26.46 -7.43
C ASP A 172 -7.94 25.77 -7.34
N ALA A 173 -8.97 26.52 -7.01
CA ALA A 173 -10.29 25.98 -6.73
C ALA A 173 -11.38 26.78 -7.45
N ALA A 174 -12.32 26.07 -8.07
CA ALA A 174 -13.50 26.63 -8.70
C ALA A 174 -14.77 25.92 -8.20
N ALA A 175 -15.74 26.69 -7.73
CA ALA A 175 -17.07 26.19 -7.40
C ALA A 175 -18.00 26.31 -8.60
N SER A 176 -18.75 25.27 -8.90
CA SER A 176 -19.80 25.27 -9.92
C SER A 176 -21.18 25.36 -9.28
N THR A 177 -22.00 26.31 -9.71
CA THR A 177 -23.35 26.55 -9.18
C THR A 177 -24.42 26.43 -10.26
N GLY A 178 -25.62 26.00 -9.87
CA GLY A 178 -26.77 25.91 -10.78
C GLY A 178 -26.53 24.98 -11.97
N ASP A 179 -26.84 25.47 -13.17
CA ASP A 179 -26.72 24.70 -14.42
C ASP A 179 -25.29 24.34 -14.83
N GLN A 180 -24.27 24.92 -14.18
CA GLN A 180 -22.87 24.59 -14.42
C GLN A 180 -22.40 23.35 -13.65
N ARG A 181 -23.22 22.79 -12.79
CA ARG A 181 -22.90 21.57 -12.04
C ARG A 181 -22.78 20.39 -13.00
N LYS A 182 -21.66 19.68 -12.90
CA LYS A 182 -21.45 18.43 -13.65
C LYS A 182 -22.23 17.32 -12.99
N THR A 183 -22.74 16.38 -13.80
CA THR A 183 -23.29 15.12 -13.27
C THR A 183 -22.16 14.17 -12.85
N CYS A 184 -22.44 13.25 -11.95
CA CYS A 184 -21.48 12.18 -11.58
C CYS A 184 -20.96 11.43 -12.80
N ALA A 185 -21.82 11.14 -13.78
CA ALA A 185 -21.45 10.46 -15.01
C ALA A 185 -20.44 11.28 -15.85
N GLN A 186 -20.65 12.60 -15.95
CA GLN A 186 -19.73 13.49 -16.65
C GLN A 186 -18.36 13.56 -15.96
N ILE A 187 -18.34 13.66 -14.63
CA ILE A 187 -17.11 13.70 -13.84
C ILE A 187 -16.33 12.39 -14.02
N ARG A 188 -16.98 11.26 -13.83
CA ARG A 188 -16.37 9.92 -14.03
C ARG A 188 -15.79 9.79 -15.43
N LYS A 189 -16.54 10.19 -16.46
CA LYS A 189 -16.07 10.17 -17.87
C LYS A 189 -14.83 11.04 -18.05
N ASN A 190 -14.87 12.29 -17.59
CA ASN A 190 -13.77 13.24 -17.75
C ASN A 190 -12.50 12.79 -17.03
N MET A 191 -12.65 12.06 -15.95
CA MET A 191 -11.54 11.55 -15.13
C MET A 191 -11.13 10.11 -15.52
N GLY A 192 -11.78 9.52 -16.53
CA GLY A 192 -11.41 8.23 -17.11
C GLY A 192 -11.86 7.02 -16.31
N PHE A 193 -12.96 7.15 -15.54
CA PHE A 193 -13.58 6.03 -14.78
C PHE A 193 -14.78 5.42 -15.50
N LEU A 194 -15.08 5.85 -16.71
CA LEU A 194 -16.15 5.22 -17.47
C LEU A 194 -15.65 4.18 -18.43
N ASN A 195 -16.36 3.12 -18.38
CA ASN A 195 -16.96 2.47 -19.53
C ASN A 195 -18.47 2.56 -19.42
#